data_8213112588f31ca5486e135cfdb29904
#
_entry.id   8213112588f31ca5486e135cfdb29904
#
_cell.length_a   1.000
_cell.length_b   1.000
_cell.length_c   1.000
_cell.angle_alpha   90.00
_cell.angle_beta   90.00
_cell.angle_gamma   90.00
#
_symmetry.space_group_name_H-M   'P 1'
#
loop_
_entity.id
_entity.type
_entity.pdbx_description
1 polymer ?
#
loop_
_entity_poly.entity_id
_entity_poly.type
_entity_poly.pdbx_seq_one_letter_code
_entity_poly.pdbx_strand_id
1 'polypeptide(L)'
;MEPMKDAFDEGEYARFIWRSLVKKGISPNVDLENPATLIELFIFKKITYVCRLIHENVEHYDDRKAHMKPALHPTAMHPKMAKGLVNILNPRNGEVIIDPFCGAGGILLEAALMNIKSIGYDIDRPMLNRARINLMHYKINLKLYKLINKDALSIKNFRNIVTDLPYGKSSKKSGEISRLYSRFIRKISARSVVVFPDFVDYKKLLKINLSKKLKIKKIISYYVHKTLTREIVMIDKKKY
;
A
#
# COMPACT_ATOMS: atom_id res chain seq x y z
N MET A 1 -5.93 -17.48 -7.20
CA MET A 1 -5.89 -18.42 -8.36
C MET A 1 -4.47 -18.92 -8.36
N GLU A 2 -4.25 -20.20 -8.06
CA GLU A 2 -2.90 -20.77 -8.03
C GLU A 2 -2.42 -21.07 -9.45
N PRO A 3 -1.15 -20.78 -9.79
CA PRO A 3 -0.57 -21.15 -11.08
C PRO A 3 -0.39 -22.67 -11.16
N MET A 4 -0.64 -23.23 -12.30
CA MET A 4 -0.38 -24.67 -12.58
C MET A 4 1.14 -24.83 -12.78
N LYS A 5 1.82 -25.46 -11.81
CA LYS A 5 3.29 -25.65 -11.85
C LYS A 5 3.78 -26.82 -12.71
N ASP A 6 2.94 -27.81 -13.05
CA ASP A 6 3.43 -29.11 -13.51
C ASP A 6 2.91 -29.60 -14.88
N ALA A 7 2.35 -28.72 -15.71
CA ALA A 7 1.71 -29.19 -16.95
C ALA A 7 2.21 -28.54 -18.25
N PHE A 8 3.28 -27.73 -18.22
CA PHE A 8 3.67 -26.94 -19.39
C PHE A 8 5.19 -27.00 -19.62
N ASP A 9 5.58 -27.44 -20.81
CA ASP A 9 6.96 -27.33 -21.30
C ASP A 9 7.23 -25.90 -21.77
N GLU A 10 8.02 -25.15 -21.00
CA GLU A 10 8.44 -23.78 -21.34
C GLU A 10 9.11 -23.70 -22.69
N GLY A 11 9.88 -24.77 -23.08
CA GLY A 11 10.54 -24.87 -24.37
C GLY A 11 9.56 -24.99 -25.53
N GLU A 12 8.40 -25.62 -25.35
CA GLU A 12 7.38 -25.72 -26.38
C GLU A 12 6.75 -24.37 -26.69
N TYR A 13 6.42 -23.58 -25.66
CA TYR A 13 5.90 -22.20 -25.84
C TYR A 13 6.94 -21.27 -26.46
N ALA A 14 8.19 -21.37 -26.05
CA ALA A 14 9.28 -20.59 -26.63
C ALA A 14 9.43 -20.92 -28.14
N ARG A 15 9.41 -22.17 -28.52
CA ARG A 15 9.43 -22.62 -29.91
C ARG A 15 8.21 -22.13 -30.71
N PHE A 16 7.03 -22.15 -30.11
CA PHE A 16 5.82 -21.66 -30.77
C PHE A 16 5.90 -20.13 -31.03
N ILE A 17 6.33 -19.35 -30.05
CA ILE A 17 6.53 -17.90 -30.20
C ILE A 17 7.58 -17.63 -31.27
N TRP A 18 8.71 -18.31 -31.21
CA TRP A 18 9.79 -18.17 -32.18
C TRP A 18 9.31 -18.43 -33.62
N ARG A 19 8.65 -19.58 -33.86
CA ARG A 19 8.09 -19.92 -35.18
C ARG A 19 7.07 -18.90 -35.67
N SER A 20 6.27 -18.35 -34.76
CA SER A 20 5.26 -17.33 -35.10
C SER A 20 5.89 -16.00 -35.52
N LEU A 21 7.02 -15.61 -34.92
CA LEU A 21 7.80 -14.44 -35.30
C LEU A 21 8.49 -14.63 -36.66
N VAL A 22 9.10 -15.78 -36.86
CA VAL A 22 9.76 -16.13 -38.16
C VAL A 22 8.75 -16.09 -39.32
N LYS A 23 7.55 -16.65 -39.14
CA LYS A 23 6.47 -16.56 -40.14
C LYS A 23 6.07 -15.13 -40.51
N LYS A 24 6.31 -14.17 -39.62
CA LYS A 24 6.07 -12.73 -39.85
C LYS A 24 7.28 -11.98 -40.38
N GLY A 25 8.35 -12.69 -40.78
CA GLY A 25 9.58 -12.09 -41.31
C GLY A 25 10.50 -11.48 -40.26
N ILE A 26 10.26 -11.80 -38.98
CA ILE A 26 11.12 -11.34 -37.88
C ILE A 26 12.15 -12.45 -37.62
N SER A 27 13.44 -12.09 -37.54
CA SER A 27 14.52 -13.00 -37.13
C SER A 27 14.80 -12.83 -35.64
N PRO A 28 14.15 -13.60 -34.76
CA PRO A 28 14.35 -13.47 -33.33
C PRO A 28 15.69 -14.07 -32.92
N ASN A 29 16.45 -13.35 -32.11
CA ASN A 29 17.59 -13.89 -31.37
C ASN A 29 17.13 -14.21 -29.95
N VAL A 30 17.42 -15.44 -29.47
CA VAL A 30 17.05 -15.87 -28.13
C VAL A 30 18.27 -15.73 -27.24
N ASP A 31 18.14 -14.90 -26.20
CA ASP A 31 19.12 -14.73 -25.15
C ASP A 31 18.41 -14.98 -23.80
N LEU A 32 18.85 -16.01 -23.10
CA LEU A 32 18.25 -16.43 -21.82
C LEU A 32 18.88 -15.72 -20.61
N GLU A 33 20.04 -15.07 -20.79
CA GLU A 33 20.73 -14.40 -19.70
C GLU A 33 20.44 -12.89 -19.69
N ASN A 34 20.53 -12.26 -20.85
CA ASN A 34 20.39 -10.79 -20.99
C ASN A 34 19.45 -10.42 -22.16
N PRO A 35 18.19 -10.82 -22.15
CA PRO A 35 17.30 -10.57 -23.27
C PRO A 35 16.96 -9.08 -23.39
N ALA A 36 17.00 -8.53 -24.61
CA ALA A 36 16.52 -7.19 -24.90
C ALA A 36 15.01 -7.04 -24.65
N THR A 37 14.27 -8.14 -24.70
CA THR A 37 12.82 -8.20 -24.41
C THR A 37 12.52 -9.51 -23.68
N LEU A 38 12.11 -9.41 -22.42
CA LEU A 38 11.64 -10.56 -21.65
C LEU A 38 10.12 -10.70 -21.83
N ILE A 39 9.71 -11.91 -22.26
CA ILE A 39 8.29 -12.28 -22.37
C ILE A 39 7.97 -13.30 -21.29
N GLU A 40 6.99 -13.01 -20.47
CA GLU A 40 6.50 -13.86 -19.38
C GLU A 40 5.12 -14.40 -19.72
N LEU A 41 4.91 -15.69 -19.46
CA LEU A 41 3.61 -16.35 -19.61
C LEU A 41 3.04 -16.69 -18.24
N PHE A 42 1.89 -16.10 -17.91
CA PHE A 42 1.14 -16.46 -16.70
C PHE A 42 -0.05 -17.33 -17.10
N ILE A 43 0.08 -18.64 -16.86
CA ILE A 43 -0.90 -19.64 -17.30
C ILE A 43 -1.82 -20.01 -16.14
N PHE A 44 -3.12 -19.78 -16.30
CA PHE A 44 -4.17 -20.17 -15.37
C PHE A 44 -5.15 -21.12 -16.07
N LYS A 45 -5.96 -21.86 -15.32
CA LYS A 45 -6.91 -22.87 -15.86
C LYS A 45 -7.78 -22.39 -17.04
N LYS A 46 -8.09 -21.10 -17.13
CA LYS A 46 -9.01 -20.51 -18.14
C LYS A 46 -8.43 -19.36 -18.94
N ILE A 47 -7.29 -18.83 -18.54
CA ILE A 47 -6.72 -17.61 -19.13
C ILE A 47 -5.20 -17.72 -19.11
N THR A 48 -4.57 -17.38 -20.22
CA THR A 48 -3.12 -17.18 -20.30
C THR A 48 -2.85 -15.70 -20.58
N TYR A 49 -2.02 -15.11 -19.76
CA TYR A 49 -1.52 -13.75 -20.00
C TYR A 49 -0.13 -13.85 -20.64
N VAL A 50 0.07 -13.17 -21.75
CA VAL A 50 1.36 -12.97 -22.39
C VAL A 50 1.82 -11.57 -22.05
N CYS A 51 2.86 -11.42 -21.28
CA CYS A 51 3.33 -10.15 -20.75
C CYS A 51 4.75 -9.86 -21.26
N ARG A 52 5.00 -8.59 -21.61
CA ARG A 52 6.35 -8.09 -21.81
C ARG A 52 6.82 -7.41 -20.54
N LEU A 53 7.96 -7.81 -19.99
CA LEU A 53 8.56 -7.09 -18.87
C LEU A 53 8.97 -5.68 -19.35
N ILE A 54 8.41 -4.66 -18.70
CA ILE A 54 8.70 -3.25 -18.99
C ILE A 54 9.76 -2.72 -18.03
N HIS A 55 9.68 -3.15 -16.77
CA HIS A 55 10.57 -2.71 -15.70
C HIS A 55 10.60 -3.75 -14.58
N GLU A 56 11.77 -4.12 -14.14
CA GLU A 56 11.97 -4.93 -12.95
C GLU A 56 12.20 -4.03 -11.74
N ASN A 57 11.45 -4.29 -10.67
CA ASN A 57 11.63 -3.56 -9.44
C ASN A 57 12.73 -4.21 -8.60
N VAL A 58 13.93 -3.66 -8.69
CA VAL A 58 15.12 -4.12 -7.95
C VAL A 58 15.16 -3.64 -6.49
N GLU A 59 14.11 -3.01 -5.99
CA GLU A 59 14.08 -2.48 -4.63
C GLU A 59 13.97 -3.60 -3.57
N HIS A 60 14.92 -3.67 -2.68
CA HIS A 60 14.98 -4.63 -1.57
C HIS A 60 14.08 -4.19 -0.41
N TYR A 61 12.79 -4.56 -0.47
CA TYR A 61 11.82 -4.25 0.60
C TYR A 61 12.10 -5.03 1.88
N ASP A 62 12.75 -6.18 1.79
CA ASP A 62 13.00 -7.08 2.90
C ASP A 62 13.91 -6.47 3.96
N ASP A 63 14.83 -5.61 3.55
CA ASP A 63 15.74 -4.88 4.43
C ASP A 63 15.03 -3.87 5.36
N ARG A 64 13.76 -3.58 5.07
CA ARG A 64 12.92 -2.66 5.84
C ARG A 64 11.71 -3.31 6.50
N LYS A 65 11.64 -4.64 6.50
CA LYS A 65 10.58 -5.36 7.24
C LYS A 65 10.60 -5.01 8.72
N ALA A 66 9.50 -5.30 9.42
CA ALA A 66 9.35 -4.94 10.84
C ALA A 66 10.53 -5.42 11.71
N HIS A 67 10.96 -6.66 11.52
CA HIS A 67 12.05 -7.28 12.30
C HIS A 67 13.46 -6.76 11.94
N MET A 68 13.61 -6.07 10.82
CA MET A 68 14.86 -5.42 10.42
C MET A 68 15.01 -4.00 10.97
N LYS A 69 13.96 -3.45 11.55
CA LYS A 69 13.95 -2.10 12.09
C LYS A 69 14.46 -2.07 13.54
N PRO A 70 15.29 -1.09 13.93
CA PRO A 70 15.84 -1.01 15.30
C PRO A 70 14.73 -0.82 16.35
N ALA A 71 13.64 -0.16 16.02
CA ALA A 71 12.48 -0.01 16.88
C ALA A 71 11.31 -0.85 16.35
N LEU A 72 11.45 -2.17 16.49
CA LEU A 72 10.46 -3.15 16.07
C LEU A 72 9.07 -2.89 16.65
N HIS A 73 8.05 -3.00 15.78
CA HIS A 73 6.66 -3.15 16.18
C HIS A 73 5.99 -4.26 15.37
N PRO A 74 5.42 -5.30 16.02
CA PRO A 74 4.95 -6.52 15.34
C PRO A 74 3.83 -6.28 14.33
N THR A 75 3.02 -5.23 14.51
CA THR A 75 1.91 -4.91 13.61
C THR A 75 2.30 -3.97 12.47
N ALA A 76 3.61 -3.68 12.32
CA ALA A 76 4.06 -2.80 11.26
C ALA A 76 3.73 -3.39 9.88
N MET A 77 3.21 -2.52 9.01
CA MET A 77 2.90 -2.88 7.63
C MET A 77 4.17 -3.25 6.85
N HIS A 78 4.04 -4.21 5.92
CA HIS A 78 5.12 -4.56 5.01
C HIS A 78 5.52 -3.34 4.14
N PRO A 79 6.83 -3.04 3.96
CA PRO A 79 7.29 -1.86 3.23
C PRO A 79 6.70 -1.71 1.83
N LYS A 80 6.68 -2.80 1.05
CA LYS A 80 6.07 -2.83 -0.30
C LYS A 80 4.61 -2.36 -0.28
N MET A 81 3.86 -2.77 0.75
CA MET A 81 2.47 -2.36 0.94
C MET A 81 2.39 -0.86 1.31
N ALA A 82 3.19 -0.40 2.26
CA ALA A 82 3.22 1.00 2.66
C ALA A 82 3.57 1.92 1.48
N LYS A 83 4.59 1.57 0.68
CA LYS A 83 4.94 2.27 -0.56
C LYS A 83 3.80 2.23 -1.57
N GLY A 84 3.14 1.07 -1.72
CA GLY A 84 1.97 0.91 -2.59
C GLY A 84 0.84 1.85 -2.23
N LEU A 85 0.53 2.04 -0.93
CA LEU A 85 -0.49 2.98 -0.48
C LEU A 85 -0.15 4.43 -0.85
N VAL A 86 1.11 4.83 -0.72
CA VAL A 86 1.58 6.17 -1.12
C VAL A 86 1.42 6.36 -2.63
N ASN A 87 1.80 5.35 -3.44
CA ASN A 87 1.62 5.37 -4.89
C ASN A 87 0.13 5.44 -5.28
N ILE A 88 -0.75 4.72 -4.58
CA ILE A 88 -2.20 4.75 -4.82
C ILE A 88 -2.78 6.15 -4.55
N LEU A 89 -2.32 6.84 -3.51
CA LEU A 89 -2.70 8.23 -3.28
C LEU A 89 -2.25 9.12 -4.44
N ASN A 90 -1.10 8.81 -5.04
CA ASN A 90 -0.47 9.57 -6.11
C ASN A 90 -0.37 11.07 -5.78
N PRO A 91 0.40 11.45 -4.75
CA PRO A 91 0.55 12.85 -4.36
C PRO A 91 1.25 13.62 -5.49
N ARG A 92 0.80 14.85 -5.74
CA ARG A 92 1.44 15.74 -6.70
C ARG A 92 2.75 16.27 -6.13
N ASN A 93 3.62 16.75 -7.01
CA ASN A 93 4.88 17.36 -6.57
C ASN A 93 4.60 18.52 -5.59
N GLY A 94 5.29 18.50 -4.45
CA GLY A 94 5.11 19.48 -3.36
C GLY A 94 3.95 19.21 -2.41
N GLU A 95 3.06 18.26 -2.69
CA GLU A 95 2.01 17.89 -1.74
C GLU A 95 2.61 17.15 -0.53
N VAL A 96 2.02 17.40 0.64
CA VAL A 96 2.34 16.73 1.89
C VAL A 96 1.29 15.66 2.15
N ILE A 97 1.71 14.44 2.42
CA ILE A 97 0.81 13.38 2.88
C ILE A 97 0.67 13.40 4.40
N ILE A 98 -0.47 12.92 4.88
CA ILE A 98 -0.76 12.86 6.32
C ILE A 98 -1.09 11.43 6.70
N ASP A 99 -0.41 10.92 7.74
CA ASP A 99 -0.76 9.69 8.41
C ASP A 99 -1.25 9.99 9.83
N PRO A 100 -2.58 10.00 10.07
CA PRO A 100 -3.17 10.32 11.37
C PRO A 100 -2.95 9.27 12.46
N PHE A 101 -2.48 8.07 12.10
CA PHE A 101 -2.23 6.94 12.99
C PHE A 101 -0.90 6.28 12.65
N CYS A 102 0.18 7.09 12.64
CA CYS A 102 1.44 6.70 12.01
C CYS A 102 2.22 5.59 12.72
N GLY A 103 1.89 5.30 13.98
CA GLY A 103 2.55 4.25 14.73
C GLY A 103 4.08 4.38 14.70
N ALA A 104 4.77 3.29 14.37
CA ALA A 104 6.23 3.25 14.23
C ALA A 104 6.77 3.85 12.90
N GLY A 105 5.96 4.59 12.16
CA GLY A 105 6.38 5.40 11.02
C GLY A 105 6.59 4.66 9.70
N GLY A 106 5.96 3.50 9.50
CA GLY A 106 6.17 2.68 8.30
C GLY A 106 5.80 3.40 7.00
N ILE A 107 4.64 4.04 6.95
CA ILE A 107 4.18 4.80 5.77
C ILE A 107 5.04 6.05 5.56
N LEU A 108 5.42 6.74 6.65
CA LEU A 108 6.28 7.92 6.57
C LEU A 108 7.66 7.59 6.01
N LEU A 109 8.23 6.45 6.41
CA LEU A 109 9.52 5.97 5.90
C LEU A 109 9.47 5.76 4.39
N GLU A 110 8.47 5.01 3.91
CA GLU A 110 8.35 4.74 2.48
C GLU A 110 8.06 6.03 1.67
N ALA A 111 7.25 6.94 2.20
CA ALA A 111 7.03 8.24 1.60
C ALA A 111 8.32 9.06 1.49
N ALA A 112 9.12 9.10 2.55
CA ALA A 112 10.39 9.83 2.56
C ALA A 112 11.42 9.24 1.59
N LEU A 113 11.48 7.90 1.45
CA LEU A 113 12.33 7.23 0.46
C LEU A 113 11.89 7.56 -0.99
N MET A 114 10.63 7.96 -1.20
CA MET A 114 10.12 8.49 -2.47
C MET A 114 10.29 10.01 -2.59
N ASN A 115 11.01 10.66 -1.68
CA ASN A 115 11.17 12.11 -1.60
C ASN A 115 9.84 12.87 -1.42
N ILE A 116 8.84 12.25 -0.78
CA ILE A 116 7.53 12.83 -0.50
C ILE A 116 7.50 13.29 0.97
N LYS A 117 7.12 14.56 1.19
CA LYS A 117 6.95 15.11 2.53
C LYS A 117 5.75 14.49 3.23
N SER A 118 5.88 14.22 4.53
CA SER A 118 4.83 13.60 5.33
C SER A 118 4.70 14.18 6.73
N ILE A 119 3.48 14.12 7.29
CA ILE A 119 3.20 14.45 8.69
C ILE A 119 2.53 13.24 9.33
N GLY A 120 3.16 12.69 10.36
CA GLY A 120 2.61 11.61 11.15
C GLY A 120 2.07 12.10 12.49
N TYR A 121 0.87 11.68 12.82
CA TYR A 121 0.27 11.86 14.12
C TYR A 121 0.14 10.51 14.82
N ASP A 122 0.36 10.50 16.11
CA ASP A 122 -0.01 9.38 16.98
C ASP A 122 -0.29 9.91 18.39
N ILE A 123 -1.26 9.30 19.06
CA ILE A 123 -1.56 9.62 20.45
C ILE A 123 -0.54 8.99 21.40
N ASP A 124 0.08 7.88 20.98
CA ASP A 124 1.07 7.14 21.74
C ASP A 124 2.48 7.69 21.51
N ARG A 125 3.00 8.43 22.51
CA ARG A 125 4.35 9.00 22.48
C ARG A 125 5.46 7.95 22.30
N PRO A 126 5.45 6.79 22.97
CA PRO A 126 6.34 5.67 22.69
C PRO A 126 6.37 5.25 21.21
N MET A 127 5.23 5.21 20.52
CA MET A 127 5.17 4.89 19.09
C MET A 127 5.87 5.95 18.24
N LEU A 128 5.69 7.23 18.54
CA LEU A 128 6.42 8.30 17.85
C LEU A 128 7.92 8.25 18.08
N ASN A 129 8.36 7.84 19.27
CA ASN A 129 9.78 7.61 19.51
C ASN A 129 10.32 6.46 18.65
N ARG A 130 9.56 5.36 18.50
CA ARG A 130 9.91 4.27 17.56
C ARG A 130 9.98 4.78 16.12
N ALA A 131 9.01 5.57 15.69
CA ALA A 131 9.00 6.18 14.36
C ALA A 131 10.26 7.03 14.13
N ARG A 132 10.65 7.86 15.10
CA ARG A 132 11.86 8.69 15.03
C ARG A 132 13.12 7.83 14.90
N ILE A 133 13.27 6.81 15.75
CA ILE A 133 14.43 5.90 15.73
C ILE A 133 14.51 5.22 14.35
N ASN A 134 13.40 4.71 13.82
CA ASN A 134 13.36 4.06 12.52
C ASN A 134 13.74 5.02 11.39
N LEU A 135 13.17 6.22 11.34
CA LEU A 135 13.47 7.22 10.32
C LEU A 135 14.94 7.68 10.36
N MET A 136 15.50 7.84 11.56
CA MET A 136 16.92 8.17 11.73
C MET A 136 17.84 7.02 11.29
N HIS A 137 17.52 5.77 11.60
CA HIS A 137 18.28 4.60 11.16
C HIS A 137 18.44 4.53 9.65
N TYR A 138 17.36 4.81 8.91
CA TYR A 138 17.38 4.89 7.45
C TYR A 138 17.84 6.25 6.91
N LYS A 139 18.47 7.08 7.75
CA LYS A 139 19.08 8.39 7.40
C LYS A 139 18.11 9.32 6.66
N ILE A 140 16.83 9.27 7.01
CA ILE A 140 15.82 10.12 6.39
C ILE A 140 16.04 11.58 6.75
N ASN A 141 16.04 12.44 5.75
CA ASN A 141 16.17 13.89 5.93
C ASN A 141 15.00 14.45 6.76
N LEU A 142 15.30 15.17 7.83
CA LEU A 142 14.35 15.80 8.75
C LEU A 142 13.35 16.75 8.05
N LYS A 143 13.70 17.27 6.87
CA LYS A 143 12.81 18.12 6.05
C LYS A 143 11.68 17.33 5.39
N LEU A 144 11.77 16.00 5.33
CA LEU A 144 10.79 15.13 4.67
C LEU A 144 9.69 14.63 5.61
N TYR A 145 9.86 14.75 6.92
CA TYR A 145 8.83 14.28 7.85
C TYR A 145 8.66 15.19 9.07
N LYS A 146 7.46 15.15 9.63
CA LYS A 146 7.14 15.76 10.94
C LYS A 146 6.35 14.76 11.77
N LEU A 147 6.76 14.56 13.02
CA LEU A 147 6.07 13.70 13.99
C LEU A 147 5.39 14.58 15.04
N ILE A 148 4.10 14.37 15.29
CA ILE A 148 3.30 15.18 16.19
C ILE A 148 2.54 14.28 17.15
N ASN A 149 2.80 14.42 18.46
CA ASN A 149 2.03 13.70 19.47
C ASN A 149 0.69 14.40 19.66
N LYS A 150 -0.35 13.85 19.03
CA LYS A 150 -1.69 14.42 19.05
C LYS A 150 -2.75 13.40 18.68
N ASP A 151 -3.90 13.46 19.34
CA ASP A 151 -5.06 12.67 18.94
C ASP A 151 -5.56 13.13 17.56
N ALA A 152 -5.61 12.22 16.60
CA ALA A 152 -6.17 12.43 15.28
C ALA A 152 -7.60 13.01 15.33
N LEU A 153 -8.38 12.62 16.33
CA LEU A 153 -9.75 13.11 16.50
C LEU A 153 -9.84 14.55 16.96
N SER A 154 -8.76 15.16 17.43
CA SER A 154 -8.70 16.59 17.79
C SER A 154 -8.43 17.51 16.58
N ILE A 155 -8.06 16.96 15.43
CA ILE A 155 -7.77 17.70 14.20
C ILE A 155 -9.07 17.92 13.44
N LYS A 156 -9.29 19.13 12.92
CA LYS A 156 -10.56 19.47 12.24
C LYS A 156 -10.77 18.67 10.95
N ASN A 157 -9.81 18.76 10.04
CA ASN A 157 -9.91 18.16 8.70
C ASN A 157 -8.58 17.58 8.25
N PHE A 158 -8.65 16.51 7.47
CA PHE A 158 -7.49 15.89 6.84
C PHE A 158 -7.59 15.93 5.32
N ARG A 159 -6.45 16.12 4.67
CA ARG A 159 -6.28 16.03 3.21
C ARG A 159 -5.09 15.13 2.91
N ASN A 160 -5.08 14.52 1.73
CA ASN A 160 -3.98 13.67 1.27
C ASN A 160 -3.57 12.62 2.32
N ILE A 161 -4.57 11.87 2.81
CA ILE A 161 -4.36 10.87 3.85
C ILE A 161 -3.82 9.58 3.23
N VAL A 162 -2.80 9.00 3.87
CA VAL A 162 -2.44 7.59 3.72
C VAL A 162 -2.30 7.02 5.12
N THR A 163 -3.14 6.08 5.49
CA THR A 163 -3.13 5.54 6.85
C THR A 163 -3.64 4.11 6.94
N ASP A 164 -3.07 3.34 7.87
CA ASP A 164 -3.58 2.05 8.34
C ASP A 164 -4.24 2.28 9.70
N LEU A 165 -5.55 2.09 9.77
CA LEU A 165 -6.31 2.39 10.99
C LEU A 165 -5.94 1.41 12.12
N PRO A 166 -5.96 1.85 13.40
CA PRO A 166 -5.62 0.98 14.51
C PRO A 166 -6.64 -0.15 14.68
N TYR A 167 -6.14 -1.40 14.83
CA TYR A 167 -6.96 -2.59 15.01
C TYR A 167 -7.10 -2.91 16.50
N GLY A 168 -8.28 -2.84 17.04
CA GLY A 168 -8.53 -3.30 18.42
C GLY A 168 -8.49 -4.82 18.54
N LYS A 169 -7.63 -5.32 19.39
CA LYS A 169 -7.39 -6.77 19.54
C LYS A 169 -8.41 -7.51 20.43
N SER A 170 -9.48 -6.89 20.96
CA SER A 170 -10.46 -7.58 21.80
C SER A 170 -11.89 -7.26 21.43
N SER A 171 -12.77 -8.25 21.55
CA SER A 171 -14.21 -8.14 21.30
C SER A 171 -14.90 -7.05 22.13
N LYS A 172 -14.39 -6.76 23.34
CA LYS A 172 -14.87 -5.65 24.19
C LYS A 172 -14.59 -4.27 23.59
N LYS A 173 -13.63 -4.13 22.65
CA LYS A 173 -13.26 -2.86 22.00
C LYS A 173 -13.93 -2.62 20.65
N SER A 174 -14.74 -3.53 20.12
CA SER A 174 -15.35 -3.37 18.80
C SER A 174 -16.22 -2.12 18.67
N GLY A 175 -16.98 -1.80 19.71
CA GLY A 175 -17.79 -0.58 19.76
C GLY A 175 -16.95 0.70 19.81
N GLU A 176 -15.83 0.69 20.53
CA GLU A 176 -14.91 1.82 20.62
C GLU A 176 -14.23 2.07 19.28
N ILE A 177 -13.82 1.02 18.57
CA ILE A 177 -13.21 1.10 17.25
C ILE A 177 -14.18 1.66 16.22
N SER A 178 -15.41 1.17 16.20
CA SER A 178 -16.44 1.69 15.32
C SER A 178 -16.73 3.17 15.57
N ARG A 179 -16.70 3.61 16.83
CA ARG A 179 -16.82 5.03 17.20
C ARG A 179 -15.60 5.84 16.74
N LEU A 180 -14.38 5.31 16.93
CA LEU A 180 -13.15 5.93 16.44
C LEU A 180 -13.20 6.14 14.92
N TYR A 181 -13.53 5.08 14.17
CA TYR A 181 -13.59 5.13 12.71
C TYR A 181 -14.69 6.11 12.24
N SER A 182 -15.88 6.08 12.84
CA SER A 182 -16.96 7.00 12.51
C SER A 182 -16.54 8.46 12.70
N ARG A 183 -15.89 8.79 13.82
CA ARG A 183 -15.38 10.13 14.08
C ARG A 183 -14.27 10.53 13.14
N PHE A 184 -13.36 9.63 12.81
CA PHE A 184 -12.27 9.87 11.87
C PHE A 184 -12.77 10.07 10.43
N ILE A 185 -13.68 9.23 9.93
CA ILE A 185 -14.24 9.33 8.58
C ILE A 185 -14.86 10.71 8.33
N ARG A 186 -15.54 11.30 9.32
CA ARG A 186 -16.12 12.65 9.23
C ARG A 186 -15.08 13.75 9.03
N LYS A 187 -13.82 13.49 9.35
CA LYS A 187 -12.71 14.44 9.22
C LYS A 187 -12.01 14.38 7.87
N ILE A 188 -12.31 13.36 7.06
CA ILE A 188 -11.78 13.23 5.70
C ILE A 188 -12.41 14.33 4.84
N SER A 189 -11.59 15.19 4.24
CA SER A 189 -12.07 16.33 3.45
C SER A 189 -11.57 16.37 2.01
N ALA A 190 -10.67 15.45 1.64
CA ALA A 190 -10.12 15.35 0.30
C ALA A 190 -9.63 13.93 -0.01
N ARG A 191 -8.88 13.78 -1.10
CA ARG A 191 -8.27 12.53 -1.57
C ARG A 191 -7.55 11.81 -0.43
N SER A 192 -7.86 10.51 -0.29
CA SER A 192 -7.37 9.70 0.83
C SER A 192 -7.29 8.23 0.46
N VAL A 193 -6.31 7.54 1.04
CA VAL A 193 -6.16 6.09 1.01
C VAL A 193 -6.19 5.61 2.46
N VAL A 194 -7.25 4.92 2.83
CA VAL A 194 -7.49 4.46 4.20
C VAL A 194 -7.60 2.95 4.21
N VAL A 195 -6.84 2.30 5.07
CA VAL A 195 -6.87 0.85 5.25
C VAL A 195 -7.73 0.49 6.44
N PHE A 196 -8.67 -0.41 6.22
CA PHE A 196 -9.56 -0.98 7.23
C PHE A 196 -9.29 -2.48 7.37
N PRO A 197 -9.44 -3.05 8.56
CA PRO A 197 -9.48 -4.50 8.71
C PRO A 197 -10.83 -5.05 8.24
N ASP A 198 -10.84 -6.24 7.65
CA ASP A 198 -12.03 -6.91 7.09
C ASP A 198 -13.11 -7.26 8.13
N PHE A 199 -12.72 -7.44 9.39
CA PHE A 199 -13.65 -7.75 10.49
C PHE A 199 -14.49 -6.56 10.97
N VAL A 200 -14.30 -5.36 10.39
CA VAL A 200 -15.12 -4.16 10.68
C VAL A 200 -16.04 -3.87 9.49
N ASP A 201 -17.31 -3.61 9.74
CA ASP A 201 -18.24 -3.18 8.69
C ASP A 201 -17.95 -1.73 8.25
N TYR A 202 -16.78 -1.56 7.64
CA TYR A 202 -16.32 -0.26 7.15
C TYR A 202 -17.22 0.32 6.06
N LYS A 203 -17.91 -0.52 5.27
CA LYS A 203 -18.83 -0.09 4.22
C LYS A 203 -20.01 0.68 4.81
N LYS A 204 -20.61 0.15 5.86
CA LYS A 204 -21.68 0.81 6.63
C LYS A 204 -21.17 2.11 7.25
N LEU A 205 -19.99 2.09 7.86
CA LEU A 205 -19.39 3.28 8.48
C LEU A 205 -19.14 4.39 7.45
N LEU A 206 -18.60 4.06 6.27
CA LEU A 206 -18.39 5.01 5.18
C LEU A 206 -19.71 5.56 4.65
N LYS A 207 -20.71 4.70 4.42
CA LYS A 207 -22.04 5.12 3.96
C LYS A 207 -22.68 6.17 4.86
N ILE A 208 -22.51 6.02 6.18
CA ILE A 208 -23.14 6.91 7.18
C ILE A 208 -22.32 8.18 7.41
N ASN A 209 -20.98 8.08 7.43
CA ASN A 209 -20.11 9.12 7.98
C ASN A 209 -19.32 9.91 6.93
N LEU A 210 -19.17 9.37 5.72
CA LEU A 210 -18.41 10.06 4.67
C LEU A 210 -19.19 11.27 4.15
N SER A 211 -18.49 12.39 4.00
CA SER A 211 -19.07 13.63 3.45
C SER A 211 -19.69 13.37 2.07
N LYS A 212 -20.88 13.94 1.82
CA LYS A 212 -21.58 13.86 0.52
C LYS A 212 -20.76 14.42 -0.66
N LYS A 213 -19.75 15.27 -0.39
CA LYS A 213 -18.81 15.84 -1.38
C LYS A 213 -17.72 14.84 -1.81
N LEU A 214 -17.61 13.71 -1.11
CA LEU A 214 -16.63 12.67 -1.36
C LEU A 214 -17.30 11.41 -1.92
N LYS A 215 -16.50 10.60 -2.62
CA LYS A 215 -16.90 9.28 -3.12
C LYS A 215 -15.81 8.26 -2.92
N ILE A 216 -16.20 7.01 -2.77
CA ILE A 216 -15.30 5.87 -2.84
C ILE A 216 -14.98 5.66 -4.33
N LYS A 217 -13.70 5.74 -4.68
CA LYS A 217 -13.21 5.53 -6.06
C LYS A 217 -12.95 4.05 -6.35
N LYS A 218 -12.33 3.36 -5.40
CA LYS A 218 -11.99 1.94 -5.52
C LYS A 218 -11.81 1.33 -4.14
N ILE A 219 -12.05 0.04 -4.03
CA ILE A 219 -11.70 -0.80 -2.87
C ILE A 219 -10.82 -1.92 -3.40
N ILE A 220 -9.74 -2.22 -2.69
CA ILE A 220 -8.80 -3.30 -3.00
C ILE A 220 -8.61 -4.12 -1.74
N SER A 221 -8.90 -5.43 -1.81
CA SER A 221 -8.65 -6.35 -0.71
C SER A 221 -7.24 -6.90 -0.80
N TYR A 222 -6.50 -6.85 0.29
CA TYR A 222 -5.14 -7.35 0.42
C TYR A 222 -5.08 -8.38 1.55
N TYR A 223 -4.94 -9.66 1.19
CA TYR A 223 -4.80 -10.75 2.14
C TYR A 223 -3.46 -10.66 2.87
N VAL A 224 -3.47 -10.72 4.19
CA VAL A 224 -2.27 -10.71 5.04
C VAL A 224 -2.02 -12.10 5.62
N HIS A 225 -3.02 -12.67 6.29
CA HIS A 225 -3.01 -14.03 6.84
C HIS A 225 -4.44 -14.47 7.17
N LYS A 226 -4.61 -15.72 7.66
CA LYS A 226 -5.92 -16.37 7.90
C LYS A 226 -6.95 -15.53 8.67
N THR A 227 -6.51 -14.62 9.53
CA THR A 227 -7.40 -13.80 10.38
C THR A 227 -7.36 -12.32 10.06
N LEU A 228 -6.74 -11.91 8.94
CA LEU A 228 -6.66 -10.51 8.55
C LEU A 228 -6.56 -10.34 7.03
N THR A 229 -7.55 -9.68 6.49
CA THR A 229 -7.50 -9.02 5.17
C THR A 229 -7.58 -7.51 5.38
N ARG A 230 -6.73 -6.78 4.69
CA ARG A 230 -6.76 -5.31 4.68
C ARG A 230 -7.59 -4.81 3.53
N GLU A 231 -8.56 -3.99 3.83
CA GLU A 231 -9.42 -3.34 2.84
C GLU A 231 -8.93 -1.92 2.58
N ILE A 232 -8.31 -1.72 1.43
CA ILE A 232 -7.74 -0.43 1.01
C ILE A 232 -8.83 0.35 0.31
N VAL A 233 -9.27 1.43 0.92
CA VAL A 233 -10.34 2.28 0.40
C VAL A 233 -9.76 3.57 -0.16
N MET A 234 -9.92 3.78 -1.45
CA MET A 234 -9.57 5.02 -2.14
C MET A 234 -10.77 5.96 -2.12
N ILE A 235 -10.59 7.13 -1.53
CA ILE A 235 -11.60 8.19 -1.41
C ILE A 235 -11.14 9.40 -2.22
N ASP A 236 -12.04 10.01 -2.97
CA ASP A 236 -11.77 11.22 -3.75
C ASP A 236 -12.97 12.18 -3.72
N LYS A 237 -12.77 13.42 -4.14
CA LYS A 237 -13.84 14.38 -4.34
C LYS A 237 -14.74 13.94 -5.49
N LYS A 238 -16.03 14.20 -5.38
CA LYS A 238 -16.92 14.14 -6.53
C LYS A 238 -16.51 15.24 -7.52
N LYS A 239 -16.43 14.89 -8.80
CA LYS A 239 -16.38 15.91 -9.86
C LYS A 239 -17.82 16.38 -10.05
N TYR A 240 -18.05 17.65 -9.97
CA TYR A 240 -19.29 18.30 -10.38
C TYR A 240 -19.24 18.57 -11.87
#